data_3eab5c865754d5bf513b1fb6c5f5f394
#
_entry.id   3eab5c865754d5bf513b1fb6c5f5f394
#
_cell.length_a   1.000
_cell.length_b   1.000
_cell.length_c   1.000
_cell.angle_alpha   90.00
_cell.angle_beta   90.00
_cell.angle_gamma   90.00
#
_symmetry.space_group_name_H-M   'P 1'
#
loop_
_entity.id
_entity.type
_entity.pdbx_description
1 polymer ?
#
loop_
_entity_poly.entity_id
_entity_poly.type
_entity_poly.pdbx_seq_one_letter_code
_entity_poly.pdbx_strand_id
1 'polypeptide(L)'
;MPLKLEYTMEIFDGIEIINGFKAIYIKDLDLIVVSDLQLGEELYLAEEKGIFVPQIQLKEIKNDLQIIFKKFKARILINGDIKHEFGEASKQEWREVIELVEFIRKKTKEIIVVRGNHDNYLLNIASKIDLQVFDPFYLEKGYLFTHGHKKISYPKNFHTLIIGHEEPAIILKEGFDRIKLHALLYGKMKNGKRIICLPAFSYLSSGTEVNVVDKGDLLSPILKEDVNVDELEVVGIDKEAGALKFGKLKNIRI
;
A
#
# COMPACT_ATOMS: atom_id res chain seq x y z
N MET A 1 25.86 15.99 -13.26
CA MET A 1 26.03 14.77 -12.46
C MET A 1 24.64 14.35 -12.03
N PRO A 2 24.13 13.18 -12.39
CA PRO A 2 22.88 12.73 -11.82
C PRO A 2 23.08 12.57 -10.31
N LEU A 3 22.21 13.21 -9.52
CA LEU A 3 22.12 12.99 -8.08
C LEU A 3 22.00 11.47 -7.88
N LYS A 4 22.94 10.85 -7.14
CA LYS A 4 22.77 9.49 -6.65
C LYS A 4 21.59 9.56 -5.67
N LEU A 5 20.38 9.27 -6.14
CA LEU A 5 19.23 9.08 -5.28
C LEU A 5 19.59 7.99 -4.27
N GLU A 6 19.55 8.33 -3.00
CA GLU A 6 19.65 7.34 -1.94
C GLU A 6 18.55 6.30 -2.18
N TYR A 7 18.82 5.02 -1.90
CA TYR A 7 17.85 3.95 -2.17
C TYR A 7 16.60 4.03 -1.29
N THR A 8 16.67 4.78 -0.19
CA THR A 8 15.58 4.90 0.78
C THR A 8 15.52 6.30 1.35
N MET A 9 14.33 6.66 1.86
CA MET A 9 14.09 7.86 2.65
C MET A 9 13.51 7.46 4.02
N GLU A 10 14.20 7.81 5.09
CA GLU A 10 13.70 7.54 6.45
C GLU A 10 12.53 8.47 6.80
N ILE A 11 11.43 7.88 7.33
CA ILE A 11 10.23 8.58 7.79
C ILE A 11 10.05 8.49 9.32
N PHE A 12 10.46 7.38 9.88
CA PHE A 12 10.61 7.17 11.32
C PHE A 12 11.90 6.38 11.55
N ASP A 13 12.45 6.44 12.75
CA ASP A 13 13.60 5.63 13.14
C ASP A 13 13.33 4.14 12.82
N GLY A 14 14.16 3.56 11.95
CA GLY A 14 14.07 2.19 11.47
C GLY A 14 12.99 1.92 10.42
N ILE A 15 12.24 2.93 9.94
CA ILE A 15 11.23 2.78 8.88
C ILE A 15 11.56 3.69 7.70
N GLU A 16 11.74 3.12 6.54
CA GLU A 16 12.17 3.79 5.32
C GLU A 16 11.19 3.57 4.17
N ILE A 17 10.93 4.62 3.38
CA ILE A 17 10.30 4.49 2.05
C ILE A 17 11.38 4.00 1.08
N ILE A 18 11.07 3.02 0.25
CA ILE A 18 11.94 2.57 -0.84
C ILE A 18 11.77 3.54 -2.01
N ASN A 19 12.80 4.33 -2.31
CA ASN A 19 12.73 5.38 -3.31
C ASN A 19 12.31 4.87 -4.70
N GLY A 20 11.34 5.54 -5.30
CA GLY A 20 10.74 5.16 -6.58
C GLY A 20 9.69 4.03 -6.51
N PHE A 21 9.41 3.51 -5.30
CA PHE A 21 8.44 2.42 -5.10
C PHE A 21 7.41 2.76 -4.02
N LYS A 22 6.19 2.32 -4.22
CA LYS A 22 5.06 2.44 -3.29
C LYS A 22 5.16 1.40 -2.16
N ALA A 23 6.32 1.34 -1.51
CA ALA A 23 6.69 0.34 -0.53
C ALA A 23 7.54 0.97 0.59
N ILE A 24 7.45 0.39 1.79
CA ILE A 24 8.33 0.72 2.91
C ILE A 24 9.16 -0.49 3.32
N TYR A 25 10.30 -0.23 3.96
CA TYR A 25 11.15 -1.22 4.59
C TYR A 25 11.26 -0.94 6.09
N ILE A 26 11.03 -1.95 6.91
CA ILE A 26 11.12 -1.90 8.37
C ILE A 26 12.35 -2.70 8.79
N LYS A 27 13.39 -1.99 9.24
CA LYS A 27 14.72 -2.58 9.57
C LYS A 27 14.63 -3.64 10.67
N ASP A 28 13.93 -3.32 11.77
CA ASP A 28 13.82 -4.22 12.93
C ASP A 28 13.15 -5.56 12.64
N LEU A 29 12.33 -5.60 11.58
CA LEU A 29 11.61 -6.79 11.15
C LEU A 29 12.26 -7.46 9.94
N ASP A 30 13.24 -6.79 9.30
CA ASP A 30 13.71 -7.16 7.96
C ASP A 30 12.54 -7.43 7.02
N LEU A 31 11.63 -6.44 6.91
CA LEU A 31 10.32 -6.59 6.29
C LEU A 31 10.05 -5.49 5.27
N ILE A 32 9.75 -5.88 4.03
CA ILE A 32 9.17 -5.03 3.00
C ILE A 32 7.65 -5.04 3.19
N VAL A 33 7.00 -3.87 3.13
CA VAL A 33 5.54 -3.77 3.22
C VAL A 33 4.99 -3.06 1.99
N VAL A 34 4.00 -3.68 1.36
CA VAL A 34 3.20 -3.15 0.25
C VAL A 34 1.72 -3.34 0.57
N SER A 35 0.84 -2.62 -0.12
CA SER A 35 -0.62 -2.71 0.06
C SER A 35 -1.34 -2.54 -1.26
N ASP A 36 -2.58 -3.01 -1.36
CA ASP A 36 -3.51 -2.69 -2.45
C ASP A 36 -2.92 -3.01 -3.84
N LEU A 37 -2.67 -4.30 -4.10
CA LEU A 37 -2.12 -4.76 -5.37
C LEU A 37 -3.17 -4.84 -6.47
N GLN A 38 -4.45 -5.06 -6.10
CA GLN A 38 -5.62 -5.03 -6.96
C GLN A 38 -5.49 -5.92 -8.23
N LEU A 39 -4.91 -7.13 -8.10
CA LEU A 39 -4.78 -8.07 -9.23
C LEU A 39 -6.16 -8.41 -9.81
N GLY A 40 -6.23 -8.51 -11.12
CA GLY A 40 -7.47 -8.78 -11.86
C GLY A 40 -8.31 -7.55 -12.19
N GLU A 41 -7.89 -6.35 -11.80
CA GLU A 41 -8.61 -5.11 -12.06
C GLU A 41 -8.82 -4.86 -13.57
N GLU A 42 -7.90 -5.29 -14.45
CA GLU A 42 -8.05 -5.16 -15.90
C GLU A 42 -9.29 -5.88 -16.42
N LEU A 43 -9.56 -7.09 -15.91
CA LEU A 43 -10.75 -7.85 -16.31
C LEU A 43 -12.02 -7.17 -15.79
N TYR A 44 -12.01 -6.75 -14.54
CA TYR A 44 -13.12 -5.99 -13.94
C TYR A 44 -13.45 -4.74 -14.76
N LEU A 45 -12.45 -3.95 -15.14
CA LEU A 45 -12.62 -2.76 -15.95
C LEU A 45 -13.24 -3.11 -17.33
N ALA A 46 -12.83 -4.22 -17.94
CA ALA A 46 -13.35 -4.67 -19.23
C ALA A 46 -14.80 -5.16 -19.12
N GLU A 47 -15.11 -6.00 -18.15
CA GLU A 47 -16.42 -6.66 -18.01
C GLU A 47 -17.48 -5.73 -17.41
N GLU A 48 -17.12 -4.96 -16.35
CA GLU A 48 -18.08 -4.15 -15.60
C GLU A 48 -18.14 -2.68 -16.06
N LYS A 49 -17.07 -2.15 -16.65
CA LYS A 49 -16.98 -0.76 -17.08
C LYS A 49 -16.87 -0.57 -18.59
N GLY A 50 -16.65 -1.65 -19.35
CA GLY A 50 -16.41 -1.58 -20.79
C GLY A 50 -15.09 -0.88 -21.16
N ILE A 51 -14.15 -0.78 -20.20
CA ILE A 51 -12.86 -0.13 -20.38
C ILE A 51 -11.79 -1.19 -20.61
N PHE A 52 -11.25 -1.24 -21.81
CA PHE A 52 -10.23 -2.21 -22.19
C PHE A 52 -8.83 -1.64 -21.94
N VAL A 53 -8.13 -2.20 -20.97
CA VAL A 53 -6.73 -1.90 -20.68
C VAL A 53 -5.86 -3.16 -20.88
N PRO A 54 -4.59 -3.02 -21.30
CA PRO A 54 -3.70 -4.16 -21.42
C PRO A 54 -3.47 -4.85 -20.06
N GLN A 55 -3.40 -6.19 -20.05
CA GLN A 55 -3.07 -6.96 -18.84
C GLN A 55 -1.57 -6.84 -18.52
N ILE A 56 -1.19 -5.73 -17.90
CA ILE A 56 0.21 -5.42 -17.57
C ILE A 56 0.49 -5.36 -16.07
N GLN A 57 -0.55 -5.25 -15.23
CA GLN A 57 -0.42 -4.98 -13.81
C GLN A 57 0.46 -6.02 -13.09
N LEU A 58 0.17 -7.30 -13.23
CA LEU A 58 0.99 -8.36 -12.64
C LEU A 58 2.47 -8.28 -13.09
N LYS A 59 2.70 -8.01 -14.38
CA LYS A 59 4.06 -7.87 -14.93
C LYS A 59 4.81 -6.72 -14.28
N GLU A 60 4.18 -5.55 -14.17
CA GLU A 60 4.81 -4.36 -13.60
C GLU A 60 5.04 -4.53 -12.09
N ILE A 61 4.07 -5.09 -11.35
CA ILE A 61 4.24 -5.45 -9.93
C ILE A 61 5.45 -6.38 -9.75
N LYS A 62 5.57 -7.44 -10.57
CA LYS A 62 6.73 -8.35 -10.51
C LYS A 62 8.04 -7.67 -10.86
N ASN A 63 8.06 -6.74 -11.80
CA ASN A 63 9.23 -5.96 -12.15
C ASN A 63 9.70 -5.11 -10.97
N ASP A 64 8.79 -4.39 -10.33
CA ASP A 64 9.11 -3.57 -9.16
C ASP A 64 9.60 -4.42 -7.99
N LEU A 65 8.89 -5.49 -7.65
CA LEU A 65 9.32 -6.43 -6.61
C LEU A 65 10.67 -7.08 -6.94
N GLN A 66 10.96 -7.38 -8.22
CA GLN A 66 12.27 -7.89 -8.64
C GLN A 66 13.40 -6.91 -8.33
N ILE A 67 13.17 -5.60 -8.54
CA ILE A 67 14.16 -4.56 -8.23
C ILE A 67 14.33 -4.42 -6.72
N ILE A 68 13.22 -4.37 -5.99
CA ILE A 68 13.21 -4.29 -4.52
C ILE A 68 13.97 -5.48 -3.91
N PHE A 69 13.66 -6.73 -4.31
CA PHE A 69 14.31 -7.93 -3.78
C PHE A 69 15.79 -8.09 -4.18
N LYS A 70 16.23 -7.44 -5.27
CA LYS A 70 17.66 -7.38 -5.57
C LYS A 70 18.45 -6.58 -4.53
N LYS A 71 17.80 -5.57 -3.93
CA LYS A 71 18.39 -4.69 -2.94
C LYS A 71 18.16 -5.19 -1.51
N PHE A 72 16.93 -5.63 -1.21
CA PHE A 72 16.50 -6.07 0.12
C PHE A 72 16.21 -7.57 0.06
N LYS A 73 17.00 -8.39 0.75
CA LYS A 73 16.75 -9.84 0.89
C LYS A 73 15.81 -10.12 2.06
N ALA A 74 14.77 -9.32 2.18
CA ALA A 74 13.87 -9.25 3.32
C ALA A 74 12.60 -10.10 3.11
N ARG A 75 11.86 -10.33 4.20
CA ARG A 75 10.49 -10.83 4.17
C ARG A 75 9.57 -9.81 3.50
N ILE A 76 8.37 -10.21 3.08
CA ILE A 76 7.37 -9.30 2.55
C ILE A 76 6.03 -9.46 3.26
N LEU A 77 5.39 -8.32 3.56
CA LEU A 77 4.01 -8.26 4.01
C LEU A 77 3.17 -7.51 2.97
N ILE A 78 2.08 -8.15 2.55
CA ILE A 78 1.05 -7.55 1.70
C ILE A 78 -0.11 -7.16 2.61
N ASN A 79 -0.34 -5.86 2.77
CA ASN A 79 -1.28 -5.33 3.75
C ASN A 79 -2.71 -5.16 3.19
N GLY A 80 -3.23 -6.22 2.59
CA GLY A 80 -4.59 -6.33 2.07
C GLY A 80 -4.74 -5.96 0.60
N ASP A 81 -5.90 -6.34 0.08
CA ASP A 81 -6.36 -6.12 -1.28
C ASP A 81 -5.36 -6.61 -2.34
N ILE A 82 -5.03 -7.92 -2.23
CA ILE A 82 -4.22 -8.58 -3.26
C ILE A 82 -4.99 -8.67 -4.57
N LYS A 83 -6.28 -9.04 -4.50
CA LYS A 83 -7.18 -9.13 -5.65
C LYS A 83 -8.19 -7.99 -5.65
N HIS A 84 -8.80 -7.72 -6.81
CA HIS A 84 -9.68 -6.58 -7.00
C HIS A 84 -11.16 -6.87 -6.73
N GLU A 85 -11.68 -8.01 -7.22
CA GLU A 85 -13.11 -8.30 -7.15
C GLU A 85 -13.58 -8.60 -5.71
N PHE A 86 -14.67 -7.97 -5.25
CA PHE A 86 -15.25 -8.24 -3.93
C PHE A 86 -15.88 -9.63 -3.83
N GLY A 87 -16.43 -10.09 -4.95
CA GLY A 87 -17.11 -11.36 -5.09
C GLY A 87 -16.18 -12.54 -5.25
N GLU A 88 -16.69 -13.59 -5.89
CA GLU A 88 -15.91 -14.77 -6.23
C GLU A 88 -14.72 -14.39 -7.12
N ALA A 89 -13.55 -14.93 -6.79
CA ALA A 89 -12.35 -14.61 -7.55
C ALA A 89 -12.46 -15.06 -9.01
N SER A 90 -12.20 -14.15 -9.93
CA SER A 90 -12.16 -14.43 -11.37
C SER A 90 -11.05 -15.42 -11.73
N LYS A 91 -11.12 -16.01 -12.93
CA LYS A 91 -10.04 -16.89 -13.43
C LYS A 91 -8.72 -16.15 -13.56
N GLN A 92 -8.76 -14.84 -13.86
CA GLN A 92 -7.56 -14.00 -13.92
C GLN A 92 -6.96 -13.86 -12.53
N GLU A 93 -7.74 -13.48 -11.52
CA GLU A 93 -7.27 -13.33 -10.15
C GLU A 93 -6.66 -14.62 -9.60
N TRP A 94 -7.32 -15.78 -9.81
CA TRP A 94 -6.77 -17.07 -9.43
C TRP A 94 -5.37 -17.30 -10.00
N ARG A 95 -5.23 -17.11 -11.30
CA ARG A 95 -3.94 -17.29 -11.98
C ARG A 95 -2.90 -16.30 -11.47
N GLU A 96 -3.26 -15.04 -11.37
CA GLU A 96 -2.32 -13.95 -11.05
C GLU A 96 -1.85 -14.00 -9.60
N VAL A 97 -2.75 -14.29 -8.66
CA VAL A 97 -2.38 -14.45 -7.24
C VAL A 97 -1.41 -15.63 -7.07
N ILE A 98 -1.70 -16.78 -7.69
CA ILE A 98 -0.80 -17.95 -7.63
C ILE A 98 0.56 -17.59 -8.24
N GLU A 99 0.58 -17.01 -9.43
CA GLU A 99 1.80 -16.64 -10.13
C GLU A 99 2.65 -15.62 -9.35
N LEU A 100 2.01 -14.64 -8.72
CA LEU A 100 2.68 -13.66 -7.87
C LEU A 100 3.30 -14.31 -6.65
N VAL A 101 2.54 -15.15 -5.92
CA VAL A 101 3.03 -15.85 -4.72
C VAL A 101 4.19 -16.77 -5.05
N GLU A 102 4.12 -17.53 -6.14
CA GLU A 102 5.23 -18.37 -6.62
C GLU A 102 6.47 -17.55 -6.99
N PHE A 103 6.27 -16.39 -7.63
CA PHE A 103 7.34 -15.48 -7.93
C PHE A 103 8.02 -14.95 -6.66
N ILE A 104 7.24 -14.52 -5.66
CA ILE A 104 7.76 -13.99 -4.39
C ILE A 104 8.48 -15.08 -3.61
N ARG A 105 7.95 -16.31 -3.53
CA ARG A 105 8.59 -17.46 -2.84
C ARG A 105 10.00 -17.79 -3.36
N LYS A 106 10.29 -17.48 -4.61
CA LYS A 106 11.64 -17.63 -5.18
C LYS A 106 12.62 -16.53 -4.73
N LYS A 107 12.13 -15.48 -4.08
CA LYS A 107 12.91 -14.30 -3.68
C LYS A 107 13.07 -14.17 -2.17
N THR A 108 12.07 -14.58 -1.41
CA THR A 108 12.05 -14.48 0.05
C THR A 108 11.55 -15.76 0.70
N LYS A 109 11.92 -15.93 1.98
CA LYS A 109 11.53 -17.11 2.76
C LYS A 109 10.12 -17.03 3.32
N GLU A 110 9.57 -15.82 3.47
CA GLU A 110 8.30 -15.62 4.16
C GLU A 110 7.47 -14.54 3.47
N ILE A 111 6.20 -14.88 3.25
CA ILE A 111 5.15 -13.98 2.76
C ILE A 111 4.09 -13.90 3.85
N ILE A 112 3.82 -12.70 4.32
CA ILE A 112 2.77 -12.41 5.30
C ILE A 112 1.67 -11.65 4.55
N VAL A 113 0.42 -12.05 4.74
CA VAL A 113 -0.73 -11.38 4.15
C VAL A 113 -1.68 -10.96 5.25
N VAL A 114 -2.09 -9.69 5.25
CA VAL A 114 -3.22 -9.20 6.03
C VAL A 114 -4.41 -9.09 5.09
N ARG A 115 -5.57 -9.54 5.52
CA ARG A 115 -6.78 -9.53 4.70
C ARG A 115 -7.32 -8.12 4.49
N GLY A 116 -7.59 -7.74 3.24
CA GLY A 116 -8.33 -6.54 2.87
C GLY A 116 -9.83 -6.81 2.66
N ASN A 117 -10.56 -5.77 2.27
CA ASN A 117 -12.01 -5.90 2.00
C ASN A 117 -12.32 -6.58 0.66
N HIS A 118 -11.43 -6.50 -0.31
CA HIS A 118 -11.53 -7.22 -1.58
C HIS A 118 -11.10 -8.70 -1.46
N ASP A 119 -10.46 -9.08 -0.36
CA ASP A 119 -9.87 -10.42 -0.17
C ASP A 119 -10.85 -11.47 0.39
N ASN A 120 -12.18 -11.27 0.29
CA ASN A 120 -13.16 -12.20 0.86
C ASN A 120 -12.97 -13.64 0.37
N TYR A 121 -12.71 -13.83 -0.91
CA TYR A 121 -12.50 -15.15 -1.54
C TYR A 121 -11.01 -15.52 -1.68
N LEU A 122 -10.10 -14.66 -1.24
CA LEU A 122 -8.66 -14.94 -1.24
C LEU A 122 -8.34 -16.20 -0.42
N LEU A 123 -9.09 -16.47 0.66
CA LEU A 123 -8.87 -17.66 1.51
C LEU A 123 -8.99 -18.98 0.74
N ASN A 124 -9.84 -19.03 -0.30
CA ASN A 124 -9.97 -20.19 -1.16
C ASN A 124 -8.71 -20.42 -2.01
N ILE A 125 -8.08 -19.36 -2.47
CA ILE A 125 -6.81 -19.42 -3.19
C ILE A 125 -5.68 -19.74 -2.21
N ALA A 126 -5.63 -19.03 -1.09
CA ALA A 126 -4.60 -19.16 -0.06
C ALA A 126 -4.48 -20.60 0.48
N SER A 127 -5.62 -21.27 0.73
CA SER A 127 -5.65 -22.65 1.20
C SER A 127 -5.03 -23.65 0.20
N LYS A 128 -5.13 -23.38 -1.10
CA LYS A 128 -4.58 -24.27 -2.15
C LYS A 128 -3.08 -24.11 -2.32
N ILE A 129 -2.54 -22.95 -1.94
CA ILE A 129 -1.11 -22.64 -2.11
C ILE A 129 -0.39 -22.49 -0.77
N ASP A 130 -1.00 -22.90 0.34
CA ASP A 130 -0.43 -22.79 1.69
C ASP A 130 0.09 -21.36 1.99
N LEU A 131 -0.76 -20.36 1.75
CA LEU A 131 -0.49 -18.96 2.04
C LEU A 131 -1.20 -18.53 3.31
N GLN A 132 -0.42 -18.09 4.31
CA GLN A 132 -0.97 -17.63 5.58
C GLN A 132 -1.58 -16.23 5.44
N VAL A 133 -2.85 -16.10 5.83
CA VAL A 133 -3.61 -14.84 5.81
C VAL A 133 -4.08 -14.50 7.21
N PHE A 134 -3.75 -13.31 7.68
CA PHE A 134 -4.14 -12.77 8.99
C PHE A 134 -5.38 -11.85 8.86
N ASP A 135 -6.36 -12.02 9.74
CA ASP A 135 -7.55 -11.17 9.85
C ASP A 135 -7.91 -10.99 11.33
N PRO A 136 -8.14 -9.81 11.84
CA PRO A 136 -8.15 -8.50 11.16
C PRO A 136 -6.80 -7.79 11.14
N PHE A 137 -5.76 -8.34 11.71
CA PHE A 137 -4.44 -7.71 11.76
C PHE A 137 -3.31 -8.74 11.95
N TYR A 138 -2.10 -8.29 11.65
CA TYR A 138 -0.84 -8.92 12.06
C TYR A 138 -0.09 -8.00 13.02
N LEU A 139 0.51 -8.55 14.07
CA LEU A 139 1.28 -7.79 15.07
C LEU A 139 2.63 -8.46 15.31
N GLU A 140 3.71 -7.73 15.09
CA GLU A 140 5.07 -8.18 15.37
C GLU A 140 5.91 -7.04 15.95
N LYS A 141 6.58 -7.28 17.07
CA LYS A 141 7.48 -6.32 17.77
C LYS A 141 6.88 -4.91 17.93
N GLY A 142 5.56 -4.82 18.11
CA GLY A 142 4.86 -3.54 18.27
C GLY A 142 4.48 -2.84 16.97
N TYR A 143 4.78 -3.39 15.81
CA TYR A 143 4.25 -2.97 14.52
C TYR A 143 2.93 -3.69 14.26
N LEU A 144 1.87 -2.92 14.13
CA LEU A 144 0.52 -3.42 13.89
C LEU A 144 0.14 -3.15 12.43
N PHE A 145 -0.15 -4.20 11.69
CA PHE A 145 -0.57 -4.14 10.29
C PHE A 145 -2.04 -4.52 10.20
N THR A 146 -2.86 -3.63 9.68
CA THR A 146 -4.26 -3.89 9.32
C THR A 146 -4.55 -3.17 8.01
N HIS A 147 -5.45 -3.72 7.21
CA HIS A 147 -5.74 -3.09 5.93
C HIS A 147 -6.31 -1.67 6.08
N GLY A 148 -7.18 -1.42 7.06
CA GLY A 148 -7.67 -0.06 7.35
C GLY A 148 -9.11 0.21 6.91
N HIS A 149 -9.79 -0.75 6.25
CA HIS A 149 -11.17 -0.64 5.79
C HIS A 149 -12.23 -0.68 6.91
N LYS A 150 -11.84 -1.11 8.10
CA LYS A 150 -12.69 -1.18 9.27
C LYS A 150 -11.92 -0.82 10.54
N LYS A 151 -12.65 -0.37 11.57
CA LYS A 151 -12.05 -0.22 12.91
C LYS A 151 -11.79 -1.59 13.52
N ILE A 152 -10.72 -1.66 14.28
CA ILE A 152 -10.34 -2.86 15.03
C ILE A 152 -10.18 -2.50 16.52
N SER A 153 -10.27 -3.51 17.37
CA SER A 153 -9.85 -3.37 18.77
C SER A 153 -8.32 -3.40 18.80
N TYR A 154 -7.70 -2.25 19.04
CA TYR A 154 -6.26 -2.13 19.05
C TYR A 154 -5.61 -2.94 20.20
N PRO A 155 -4.63 -3.81 19.93
CA PRO A 155 -3.84 -4.46 20.95
C PRO A 155 -3.07 -3.40 21.76
N LYS A 156 -2.84 -3.66 23.07
CA LYS A 156 -2.19 -2.67 23.95
C LYS A 156 -0.72 -2.40 23.61
N ASN A 157 -0.02 -3.39 23.10
CA ASN A 157 1.44 -3.42 22.93
C ASN A 157 1.93 -3.00 21.54
N PHE A 158 1.15 -2.24 20.74
CA PHE A 158 1.66 -1.66 19.50
C PHE A 158 2.14 -0.22 19.72
N HIS A 159 3.09 0.21 18.90
CA HIS A 159 3.60 1.59 18.86
C HIS A 159 3.47 2.23 17.47
N THR A 160 3.38 1.43 16.41
CA THR A 160 3.25 1.90 15.03
C THR A 160 2.16 1.10 14.32
N LEU A 161 1.19 1.82 13.76
CA LEU A 161 0.11 1.27 12.94
C LEU A 161 0.44 1.50 11.47
N ILE A 162 0.34 0.46 10.65
CA ILE A 162 0.48 0.53 9.20
C ILE A 162 -0.85 0.11 8.56
N ILE A 163 -1.40 0.97 7.70
CA ILE A 163 -2.65 0.72 6.97
C ILE A 163 -2.46 0.91 5.46
N GLY A 164 -3.34 0.28 4.68
CA GLY A 164 -3.60 0.53 3.25
C GLY A 164 -4.98 1.13 3.06
N HIS A 165 -5.76 0.61 2.10
CA HIS A 165 -7.17 0.90 1.82
C HIS A 165 -7.50 2.32 1.36
N GLU A 166 -6.90 3.35 1.95
CA GLU A 166 -7.12 4.73 1.54
C GLU A 166 -6.48 5.03 0.20
N GLU A 167 -5.38 4.31 -0.11
CA GLU A 167 -4.63 4.50 -1.35
C GLU A 167 -4.27 5.98 -1.63
N PRO A 168 -3.67 6.71 -0.68
CA PRO A 168 -3.56 8.15 -0.81
C PRO A 168 -2.78 8.58 -2.06
N ALA A 169 -3.30 9.64 -2.70
CA ALA A 169 -2.67 10.39 -3.77
C ALA A 169 -2.82 11.89 -3.51
N ILE A 170 -1.98 12.69 -4.11
CA ILE A 170 -2.07 14.16 -4.07
C ILE A 170 -2.15 14.75 -5.46
N ILE A 171 -2.82 15.89 -5.57
CA ILE A 171 -2.86 16.71 -6.78
C ILE A 171 -1.92 17.89 -6.60
N LEU A 172 -1.01 18.05 -7.53
CA LEU A 172 -0.19 19.26 -7.68
C LEU A 172 -0.75 20.09 -8.81
N LYS A 173 -0.86 21.41 -8.61
CA LYS A 173 -1.33 22.36 -9.61
C LYS A 173 -0.21 23.31 -9.99
N GLU A 174 0.02 23.47 -11.29
CA GLU A 174 0.88 24.49 -11.85
C GLU A 174 0.13 25.16 -13.02
N GLY A 175 -0.43 26.35 -12.77
CA GLY A 175 -1.32 27.01 -13.73
C GLY A 175 -2.57 26.18 -14.01
N PHE A 176 -2.74 25.73 -15.26
CA PHE A 176 -3.84 24.87 -15.69
C PHE A 176 -3.52 23.38 -15.60
N ASP A 177 -2.25 23.02 -15.38
CA ASP A 177 -1.83 21.63 -15.33
C ASP A 177 -2.12 21.00 -13.95
N ARG A 178 -2.51 19.75 -13.98
CA ARG A 178 -2.75 18.92 -12.79
C ARG A 178 -1.91 17.66 -12.88
N ILE A 179 -1.00 17.49 -11.94
CA ILE A 179 -0.19 16.29 -11.80
C ILE A 179 -0.69 15.52 -10.59
N LYS A 180 -1.02 14.25 -10.78
CA LYS A 180 -1.40 13.34 -9.70
C LYS A 180 -0.22 12.47 -9.32
N LEU A 181 0.12 12.44 -8.04
CA LEU A 181 1.16 11.57 -7.47
C LEU A 181 0.56 10.66 -6.40
N HIS A 182 0.87 9.38 -6.43
CA HIS A 182 0.64 8.52 -5.27
C HIS A 182 1.42 9.04 -4.07
N ALA A 183 0.85 8.95 -2.89
CA ALA A 183 1.45 9.52 -1.71
C ALA A 183 1.38 8.57 -0.51
N LEU A 184 2.39 8.61 0.34
CA LEU A 184 2.39 7.99 1.65
C LEU A 184 2.08 9.07 2.68
N LEU A 185 1.18 8.78 3.62
CA LEU A 185 0.91 9.64 4.78
C LEU A 185 1.52 9.02 6.03
N TYR A 186 2.18 9.84 6.86
CA TYR A 186 2.71 9.35 8.14
C TYR A 186 2.67 10.42 9.23
N GLY A 187 2.62 9.99 10.48
CA GLY A 187 2.56 10.91 11.61
C GLY A 187 2.08 10.23 12.88
N LYS A 188 1.25 10.95 13.65
CA LYS A 188 0.72 10.47 14.92
C LYS A 188 -0.79 10.33 14.90
N MET A 189 -1.27 9.26 15.50
CA MET A 189 -2.66 9.08 15.89
C MET A 189 -3.00 10.00 17.08
N LYS A 190 -4.30 10.20 17.36
CA LYS A 190 -4.78 10.96 18.52
C LYS A 190 -4.30 10.41 19.87
N ASN A 191 -4.03 9.10 19.93
CA ASN A 191 -3.48 8.43 21.13
C ASN A 191 -1.95 8.53 21.25
N GLY A 192 -1.29 9.30 20.37
CA GLY A 192 0.15 9.55 20.36
C GLY A 192 1.00 8.48 19.67
N LYS A 193 0.42 7.34 19.27
CA LYS A 193 1.13 6.28 18.54
C LYS A 193 1.37 6.69 17.09
N ARG A 194 2.36 6.06 16.44
CA ARG A 194 2.69 6.32 15.02
C ARG A 194 1.65 5.71 14.09
N ILE A 195 1.42 6.34 12.95
CA ILE A 195 0.63 5.78 11.85
C ILE A 195 1.34 6.00 10.51
N ILE A 196 1.20 5.03 9.63
CA ILE A 196 1.62 5.09 8.23
C ILE A 196 0.45 4.58 7.40
N CYS A 197 0.04 5.38 6.40
CA CYS A 197 -0.93 4.99 5.39
C CYS A 197 -0.21 4.83 4.05
N LEU A 198 -0.22 3.61 3.52
CA LEU A 198 0.48 3.26 2.30
C LEU A 198 -0.36 3.64 1.06
N PRO A 199 0.28 4.08 -0.04
CA PRO A 199 -0.37 4.14 -1.34
C PRO A 199 -0.60 2.73 -1.91
N ALA A 200 -1.53 2.62 -2.85
CA ALA A 200 -1.73 1.38 -3.60
C ALA A 200 -0.47 0.99 -4.38
N PHE A 201 -0.04 -0.26 -4.26
CA PHE A 201 1.03 -0.80 -5.08
C PHE A 201 0.57 -1.09 -6.52
N SER A 202 -0.75 -1.14 -6.74
CA SER A 202 -1.41 -1.22 -8.05
C SER A 202 -0.90 -0.14 -9.02
N TYR A 203 -0.85 -0.48 -10.30
CA TYR A 203 -0.56 0.44 -11.40
C TYR A 203 -1.82 1.08 -11.99
N LEU A 204 -3.00 0.50 -11.72
CA LEU A 204 -4.28 1.00 -12.24
C LEU A 204 -5.02 1.85 -11.22
N SER A 205 -4.79 1.64 -9.92
CA SER A 205 -5.41 2.46 -8.88
C SER A 205 -5.12 3.95 -9.09
N SER A 206 -6.18 4.74 -9.09
CA SER A 206 -6.05 6.19 -9.13
C SER A 206 -5.74 6.80 -7.77
N GLY A 207 -6.07 6.12 -6.67
CA GLY A 207 -5.94 6.59 -5.30
C GLY A 207 -6.88 7.74 -4.91
N THR A 208 -7.05 7.94 -3.61
CA THR A 208 -7.83 9.04 -3.02
C THR A 208 -7.02 10.34 -3.02
N GLU A 209 -7.55 11.40 -3.61
CA GLU A 209 -6.90 12.73 -3.69
C GLU A 209 -6.99 13.44 -2.32
N VAL A 210 -6.19 12.98 -1.36
CA VAL A 210 -6.29 13.36 0.05
C VAL A 210 -6.12 14.85 0.32
N ASN A 211 -5.52 15.61 -0.57
CA ASN A 211 -5.40 17.06 -0.45
C ASN A 211 -6.55 17.83 -1.12
N VAL A 212 -7.51 17.12 -1.73
CA VAL A 212 -8.71 17.69 -2.37
C VAL A 212 -9.96 17.32 -1.58
N VAL A 213 -10.12 16.05 -1.21
CA VAL A 213 -11.33 15.56 -0.54
C VAL A 213 -11.41 16.02 0.91
N ASP A 214 -12.63 16.23 1.39
CA ASP A 214 -12.87 16.49 2.80
C ASP A 214 -12.59 15.27 3.65
N LYS A 215 -12.30 15.48 4.93
CA LYS A 215 -12.02 14.38 5.89
C LYS A 215 -13.18 13.37 5.94
N GLY A 216 -14.42 13.82 5.79
CA GLY A 216 -15.62 12.97 5.79
C GLY A 216 -15.66 11.97 4.63
N ASP A 217 -15.03 12.32 3.52
CA ASP A 217 -15.04 11.56 2.26
C ASP A 217 -13.87 10.56 2.14
N LEU A 218 -12.93 10.57 3.08
CA LEU A 218 -11.89 9.53 3.14
C LEU A 218 -12.52 8.14 3.23
N LEU A 219 -11.83 7.12 2.75
CA LEU A 219 -12.33 5.74 2.79
C LEU A 219 -12.14 5.10 4.17
N SER A 220 -10.95 5.28 4.75
CA SER A 220 -10.57 4.64 6.00
C SER A 220 -11.24 5.26 7.24
N PRO A 221 -12.06 4.50 7.99
CA PRO A 221 -12.63 4.96 9.27
C PRO A 221 -11.53 5.27 10.30
N ILE A 222 -10.37 4.64 10.20
CA ILE A 222 -9.22 4.91 11.08
C ILE A 222 -8.70 6.33 10.85
N LEU A 223 -8.52 6.75 9.60
CA LEU A 223 -8.10 8.13 9.28
C LEU A 223 -9.15 9.15 9.67
N LYS A 224 -10.43 8.84 9.47
CA LYS A 224 -11.53 9.73 9.85
C LYS A 224 -11.61 9.99 11.35
N GLU A 225 -11.45 8.96 12.16
CA GLU A 225 -11.80 9.04 13.57
C GLU A 225 -10.58 9.10 14.50
N ASP A 226 -9.52 8.35 14.21
CA ASP A 226 -8.41 8.15 15.14
C ASP A 226 -7.19 9.05 14.83
N VAL A 227 -7.25 9.83 13.73
CA VAL A 227 -6.16 10.66 13.24
C VAL A 227 -6.62 12.10 12.99
N ASN A 228 -5.74 13.06 13.21
CA ASN A 228 -5.86 14.38 12.60
C ASN A 228 -5.08 14.35 11.28
N VAL A 229 -5.77 14.05 10.18
CA VAL A 229 -5.13 13.82 8.87
C VAL A 229 -4.38 15.04 8.36
N ASP A 230 -4.82 16.26 8.70
CA ASP A 230 -4.18 17.51 8.30
C ASP A 230 -2.80 17.72 8.94
N GLU A 231 -2.51 17.02 10.04
CA GLU A 231 -1.20 17.05 10.72
C GLU A 231 -0.26 15.93 10.24
N LEU A 232 -0.72 15.03 9.35
CA LEU A 232 0.15 14.01 8.77
C LEU A 232 1.11 14.63 7.76
N GLU A 233 2.34 14.13 7.78
CA GLU A 233 3.34 14.41 6.75
C GLU A 233 3.00 13.64 5.47
N VAL A 234 3.25 14.27 4.33
CA VAL A 234 2.96 13.74 3.00
C VAL A 234 4.25 13.52 2.23
N VAL A 235 4.42 12.33 1.70
CA VAL A 235 5.51 12.00 0.77
C VAL A 235 4.91 11.50 -0.53
N GLY A 236 5.07 12.27 -1.61
CA GLY A 236 4.75 11.84 -2.96
C GLY A 236 5.78 10.83 -3.45
N ILE A 237 5.35 9.87 -4.24
CA ILE A 237 6.21 8.81 -4.77
C ILE A 237 6.16 8.86 -6.29
N ASP A 238 7.30 9.14 -6.88
CA ASP A 238 7.52 9.12 -8.33
C ASP A 238 8.61 8.11 -8.67
N LYS A 239 8.43 7.39 -9.77
CA LYS A 239 9.34 6.29 -10.13
C LYS A 239 10.74 6.77 -10.49
N GLU A 240 10.87 7.97 -11.06
CA GLU A 240 12.14 8.55 -11.50
C GLU A 240 12.73 9.51 -10.47
N ALA A 241 11.89 10.40 -9.91
CA ALA A 241 12.30 11.39 -8.93
C ALA A 241 12.44 10.81 -7.50
N GLY A 242 11.87 9.62 -7.24
CA GLY A 242 11.91 8.98 -5.93
C GLY A 242 10.83 9.50 -4.98
N ALA A 243 11.16 9.55 -3.69
CA ALA A 243 10.27 10.02 -2.64
C ALA A 243 10.46 11.54 -2.42
N LEU A 244 9.36 12.31 -2.50
CA LEU A 244 9.34 13.77 -2.44
C LEU A 244 8.53 14.24 -1.22
N LYS A 245 9.16 14.94 -0.27
CA LYS A 245 8.48 15.47 0.92
C LYS A 245 7.71 16.74 0.60
N PHE A 246 6.43 16.79 0.96
CA PHE A 246 5.54 17.94 0.78
C PHE A 246 5.17 18.62 2.10
N GLY A 247 5.66 18.11 3.24
CA GLY A 247 5.29 18.59 4.57
C GLY A 247 3.89 18.13 4.97
N LYS A 248 3.23 18.87 5.84
CA LYS A 248 1.92 18.48 6.38
C LYS A 248 0.80 18.67 5.36
N LEU A 249 -0.17 17.74 5.38
CA LEU A 249 -1.31 17.74 4.47
C LEU A 249 -2.06 19.08 4.44
N LYS A 250 -2.27 19.71 5.60
CA LYS A 250 -2.91 21.04 5.69
C LYS A 250 -2.25 22.13 4.85
N ASN A 251 -0.96 22.01 4.59
CA ASN A 251 -0.18 23.02 3.86
C ASN A 251 -0.30 22.88 2.33
N ILE A 252 -0.85 21.77 1.86
CA ILE A 252 -0.99 21.45 0.44
C ILE A 252 -2.45 21.19 0.04
N ARG A 253 -3.41 21.51 0.93
CA ARG A 253 -4.85 21.49 0.62
C ARG A 253 -5.16 22.45 -0.54
N ILE A 254 -6.09 22.06 -1.44
CA ILE A 254 -6.52 22.84 -2.60
C ILE A 254 -8.06 22.87 -2.70
#